data_6180b9aeb1843b86518acbb923e4ccd7
#
_entry.id   6180b9aeb1843b86518acbb923e4ccd7
#
_cell.length_a   1.000
_cell.length_b   1.000
_cell.length_c   1.000
_cell.angle_alpha   90.00
_cell.angle_beta   90.00
_cell.angle_gamma   90.00
#
_symmetry.space_group_name_H-M   'P 1'
#
loop_
_entity.id
_entity.type
_entity.pdbx_description
1 polymer ?
#
loop_
_entity_poly.entity_id
_entity_poly.type
_entity_poly.pdbx_seq_one_letter_code
_entity_poly.pdbx_strand_id
1 'polypeptide(L)'
;NLLLNENSLKQKGIQLKKIGRGGDITYHGPGQIVCYPIFDLENFFTDIHKYLRTLEFIVVKTLKKFGIVSMGSEDHTGVWIDKGTTNERKICALGIKASRWVTKHGLALNVNTDLSYFDGIIPCGLKGKAVTSMSKEIGREVNTDEVIEELVKQFEKEFKN
;
A
#
# COMPACT_ATOMS: atom_id res chain seq x y z
N ASN A 1 -9.18 14.89 5.43
CA ASN A 1 -8.96 13.61 6.13
C ASN A 1 -7.73 13.59 7.06
N LEU A 2 -7.02 14.74 7.21
CA LEU A 2 -6.02 14.94 8.25
C LEU A 2 -6.74 15.34 9.55
N LEU A 3 -6.48 14.62 10.65
CA LEU A 3 -7.08 14.88 11.97
C LEU A 3 -6.14 15.71 12.87
N LEU A 4 -4.84 15.70 12.59
CA LEU A 4 -3.82 16.40 13.36
C LEU A 4 -3.65 17.85 12.89
N ASN A 5 -3.46 18.78 13.84
CA ASN A 5 -3.05 20.14 13.53
C ASN A 5 -1.53 20.23 13.32
N GLU A 6 -1.04 21.37 12.80
CA GLU A 6 0.37 21.59 12.50
C GLU A 6 1.31 21.41 13.72
N ASN A 7 0.87 21.80 14.92
CA ASN A 7 1.67 21.64 16.13
C ASN A 7 1.84 20.15 16.48
N SER A 8 0.78 19.38 16.40
CA SER A 8 0.80 17.92 16.63
C SER A 8 1.69 17.19 15.61
N LEU A 9 1.68 17.62 14.35
CA LEU A 9 2.57 17.07 13.32
C LEU A 9 4.04 17.36 13.64
N LYS A 10 4.37 18.60 14.01
CA LYS A 10 5.74 19.00 14.40
C LYS A 10 6.23 18.22 15.61
N GLN A 11 5.40 18.07 16.65
CA GLN A 11 5.75 17.30 17.85
C GLN A 11 6.06 15.84 17.55
N LYS A 12 5.36 15.25 16.58
CA LYS A 12 5.57 13.87 16.13
C LYS A 12 6.67 13.74 15.06
N GLY A 13 7.31 14.83 14.64
CA GLY A 13 8.30 14.83 13.56
C GLY A 13 7.74 14.49 12.19
N ILE A 14 6.43 14.66 11.98
CA ILE A 14 5.74 14.31 10.74
C ILE A 14 5.75 15.52 9.79
N GLN A 15 6.14 15.29 8.54
CA GLN A 15 6.04 16.27 7.46
C GLN A 15 4.81 16.02 6.60
N LEU A 16 3.95 17.03 6.45
CA LEU A 16 2.84 16.98 5.52
C LEU A 16 3.31 17.38 4.11
N LYS A 17 3.10 16.52 3.13
CA LYS A 17 3.39 16.78 1.71
C LYS A 17 2.13 16.65 0.88
N LYS A 18 1.81 17.68 0.10
CA LYS A 18 0.74 17.61 -0.90
C LYS A 18 1.30 17.08 -2.21
N ILE A 19 0.76 15.97 -2.68
CA ILE A 19 1.19 15.30 -3.91
C ILE A 19 0.00 15.02 -4.83
N GLY A 20 0.25 14.90 -6.13
CA GLY A 20 -0.79 14.69 -7.15
C GLY A 20 -0.87 13.23 -7.60
N ARG A 21 -1.36 12.33 -6.75
CA ARG A 21 -1.68 10.93 -7.09
C ARG A 21 -3.14 10.62 -6.88
N GLY A 22 -3.60 9.48 -7.43
CA GLY A 22 -4.90 8.93 -7.08
C GLY A 22 -4.95 8.45 -5.62
N GLY A 23 -6.17 8.39 -5.08
CA GLY A 23 -6.40 8.04 -3.67
C GLY A 23 -6.33 9.24 -2.73
N ASP A 24 -6.44 8.97 -1.45
CA ASP A 24 -6.52 9.94 -0.36
C ASP A 24 -5.21 10.02 0.44
N ILE A 25 -5.24 10.73 1.57
CA ILE A 25 -4.11 10.86 2.49
C ILE A 25 -3.62 9.49 2.96
N THR A 26 -2.32 9.34 3.09
CA THR A 26 -1.67 8.16 3.67
C THR A 26 -0.48 8.58 4.53
N TYR A 27 0.09 7.63 5.25
CA TYR A 27 1.31 7.79 6.02
C TYR A 27 2.44 6.95 5.39
N HIS A 28 3.63 7.53 5.36
CA HIS A 28 4.88 6.83 5.02
C HIS A 28 5.88 7.00 6.16
N GLY A 29 6.46 5.90 6.61
CA GLY A 29 7.43 5.91 7.72
C GLY A 29 8.23 4.63 7.84
N PRO A 30 9.10 4.54 8.86
CA PRO A 30 9.94 3.38 9.11
C PRO A 30 9.14 2.08 9.20
N GLY A 31 9.74 0.99 8.74
CA GLY A 31 9.10 -0.33 8.72
C GLY A 31 8.07 -0.54 7.60
N GLN A 32 7.86 0.45 6.72
CA GLN A 32 6.98 0.35 5.56
C GLN A 32 7.81 0.21 4.28
N ILE A 33 7.43 -0.71 3.39
CA ILE A 33 7.97 -0.78 2.03
C ILE A 33 7.17 0.16 1.14
N VAL A 34 7.82 1.17 0.57
CA VAL A 34 7.26 2.03 -0.47
C VAL A 34 7.87 1.62 -1.80
N CYS A 35 7.04 1.20 -2.74
CA CYS A 35 7.46 0.77 -4.07
C CYS A 35 6.78 1.63 -5.14
N TYR A 36 7.59 2.25 -5.98
CA TYR A 36 7.16 3.07 -7.10
C TYR A 36 7.60 2.44 -8.42
N PRO A 37 6.83 1.50 -8.98
CA PRO A 37 7.16 0.88 -10.25
C PRO A 37 6.92 1.90 -11.37
N ILE A 38 7.97 2.21 -12.12
CA ILE A 38 7.92 3.15 -13.25
C ILE A 38 7.95 2.33 -14.53
N PHE A 39 6.79 2.16 -15.14
CA PHE A 39 6.61 1.41 -16.37
C PHE A 39 6.05 2.31 -17.47
N ASP A 40 6.49 2.08 -18.69
CA ASP A 40 5.76 2.47 -19.89
C ASP A 40 4.76 1.36 -20.20
N LEU A 41 3.48 1.60 -19.90
CA LEU A 41 2.42 0.61 -20.06
C LEU A 41 2.11 0.29 -21.52
N GLU A 42 2.57 1.11 -22.48
CA GLU A 42 2.43 0.80 -23.91
C GLU A 42 3.18 -0.50 -24.28
N ASN A 43 4.24 -0.84 -23.51
CA ASN A 43 4.97 -2.10 -23.70
C ASN A 43 4.25 -3.34 -23.12
N PHE A 44 3.14 -3.16 -22.38
CA PHE A 44 2.41 -4.25 -21.73
C PHE A 44 0.92 -4.20 -22.05
N PHE A 45 0.22 -3.18 -21.57
CA PHE A 45 -1.21 -2.96 -21.80
C PHE A 45 -1.60 -1.52 -21.41
N THR A 46 -2.42 -0.86 -22.21
CA THR A 46 -2.89 0.51 -21.99
C THR A 46 -4.20 0.54 -21.21
N ASP A 47 -4.16 0.05 -19.96
CA ASP A 47 -5.31 -0.01 -19.06
C ASP A 47 -4.84 0.25 -17.61
N ILE A 48 -5.21 1.42 -17.07
CA ILE A 48 -4.79 1.84 -15.72
C ILE A 48 -5.49 1.06 -14.62
N HIS A 49 -6.73 0.60 -14.85
CA HIS A 49 -7.45 -0.24 -13.88
C HIS A 49 -6.82 -1.63 -13.81
N LYS A 50 -6.51 -2.21 -14.95
CA LYS A 50 -5.77 -3.48 -15.02
C LYS A 50 -4.43 -3.37 -14.32
N TYR A 51 -3.68 -2.28 -14.55
CA TYR A 51 -2.41 -2.03 -13.86
C TYR A 51 -2.59 -2.01 -12.34
N LEU A 52 -3.59 -1.28 -11.84
CA LEU A 52 -3.88 -1.20 -10.41
C LEU A 52 -4.21 -2.57 -9.80
N ARG A 53 -5.05 -3.37 -10.48
CA ARG A 53 -5.39 -4.75 -10.05
C ARG A 53 -4.17 -5.66 -10.08
N THR A 54 -3.27 -5.49 -11.07
CA THR A 54 -2.01 -6.24 -11.13
C THR A 54 -1.11 -5.91 -9.94
N LEU A 55 -1.00 -4.64 -9.54
CA LEU A 55 -0.24 -4.28 -8.34
C LEU A 55 -0.82 -4.91 -7.06
N GLU A 56 -2.15 -4.90 -6.90
CA GLU A 56 -2.80 -5.58 -5.76
C GLU A 56 -2.52 -7.09 -5.79
N PHE A 57 -2.62 -7.71 -6.94
CA PHE A 57 -2.34 -9.14 -7.12
C PHE A 57 -0.91 -9.49 -6.73
N ILE A 58 0.08 -8.69 -7.15
CA ILE A 58 1.49 -8.85 -6.79
C ILE A 58 1.66 -8.84 -5.26
N VAL A 59 1.04 -7.87 -4.57
CA VAL A 59 1.10 -7.78 -3.12
C VAL A 59 0.42 -8.98 -2.46
N VAL A 60 -0.74 -9.41 -2.94
CA VAL A 60 -1.44 -10.61 -2.44
C VAL A 60 -0.57 -11.86 -2.58
N LYS A 61 0.10 -12.03 -3.72
CA LYS A 61 1.04 -13.16 -3.95
C LYS A 61 2.24 -13.10 -3.01
N THR A 62 2.79 -11.90 -2.80
CA THR A 62 3.88 -11.68 -1.85
C THR A 62 3.45 -12.07 -0.43
N LEU A 63 2.34 -11.53 0.06
CA LEU A 63 1.81 -11.80 1.41
C LEU A 63 1.52 -13.29 1.64
N LYS A 64 1.02 -13.99 0.62
CA LYS A 64 0.76 -15.43 0.66
C LYS A 64 2.02 -16.24 0.98
N LYS A 65 3.21 -15.82 0.52
CA LYS A 65 4.49 -16.47 0.82
C LYS A 65 4.85 -16.42 2.30
N PHE A 66 4.35 -15.41 3.00
CA PHE A 66 4.53 -15.23 4.45
C PHE A 66 3.34 -15.77 5.26
N GLY A 67 2.45 -16.55 4.64
CA GLY A 67 1.29 -17.16 5.30
C GLY A 67 0.14 -16.19 5.58
N ILE A 68 0.14 -15.00 5.00
CA ILE A 68 -0.91 -13.99 5.19
C ILE A 68 -1.94 -14.11 4.06
N VAL A 69 -3.18 -14.41 4.43
CA VAL A 69 -4.33 -14.43 3.50
C VAL A 69 -4.84 -13.01 3.33
N SER A 70 -4.90 -12.55 2.09
CA SER A 70 -5.31 -11.17 1.76
C SER A 70 -5.96 -11.12 0.40
N MET A 71 -6.63 -10.02 0.10
CA MET A 71 -7.23 -9.76 -1.21
C MET A 71 -7.18 -8.30 -1.62
N GLY A 72 -7.18 -8.03 -2.92
CA GLY A 72 -7.46 -6.71 -3.49
C GLY A 72 -8.94 -6.34 -3.35
N SER A 73 -9.31 -5.13 -3.76
CA SER A 73 -10.68 -4.66 -3.65
C SER A 73 -11.09 -3.79 -4.84
N GLU A 74 -12.21 -4.10 -5.45
CA GLU A 74 -12.80 -3.28 -6.52
C GLU A 74 -13.36 -1.95 -5.98
N ASP A 75 -13.97 -1.98 -4.79
CA ASP A 75 -14.63 -0.83 -4.18
C ASP A 75 -13.62 0.14 -3.53
N HIS A 76 -12.59 -0.40 -2.90
CA HIS A 76 -11.64 0.38 -2.08
C HIS A 76 -10.20 -0.03 -2.38
N THR A 77 -9.59 0.64 -3.34
CA THR A 77 -8.20 0.40 -3.76
C THR A 77 -7.27 0.12 -2.58
N GLY A 78 -6.55 -1.00 -2.67
CA GLY A 78 -5.64 -1.48 -1.62
C GLY A 78 -5.69 -2.99 -1.44
N VAL A 79 -4.80 -3.51 -0.60
CA VAL A 79 -4.84 -4.92 -0.19
C VAL A 79 -5.30 -5.01 1.25
N TRP A 80 -6.22 -5.93 1.48
CA TRP A 80 -7.00 -6.04 2.70
C TRP A 80 -6.93 -7.43 3.31
N ILE A 81 -7.01 -7.48 4.64
CA ILE A 81 -7.22 -8.69 5.42
C ILE A 81 -8.69 -8.72 5.85
N ASP A 82 -9.31 -9.89 5.88
CA ASP A 82 -10.70 -10.13 6.28
C ASP A 82 -11.71 -9.19 5.61
N LYS A 83 -11.48 -8.88 4.32
CA LYS A 83 -12.32 -7.99 3.53
C LYS A 83 -13.79 -8.44 3.56
N GLY A 84 -14.69 -7.48 3.78
CA GLY A 84 -16.14 -7.73 3.86
C GLY A 84 -16.62 -8.20 5.23
N THR A 85 -15.77 -8.27 6.23
CA THR A 85 -16.12 -8.58 7.62
C THR A 85 -16.00 -7.37 8.54
N THR A 86 -16.45 -7.50 9.78
CA THR A 86 -16.26 -6.48 10.83
C THR A 86 -14.79 -6.28 11.22
N ASN A 87 -13.93 -7.25 10.88
CA ASN A 87 -12.48 -7.23 11.16
C ASN A 87 -11.64 -6.78 9.97
N GLU A 88 -12.27 -6.23 8.95
CA GLU A 88 -11.61 -5.75 7.75
C GLU A 88 -10.54 -4.70 8.05
N ARG A 89 -9.32 -4.91 7.56
CA ARG A 89 -8.20 -4.00 7.80
C ARG A 89 -7.25 -3.95 6.59
N LYS A 90 -6.76 -2.76 6.29
CA LYS A 90 -5.87 -2.51 5.14
C LYS A 90 -4.42 -2.79 5.53
N ILE A 91 -3.72 -3.62 4.75
CA ILE A 91 -2.29 -3.92 4.92
C ILE A 91 -1.41 -3.19 3.91
N CYS A 92 -1.93 -2.87 2.74
CA CYS A 92 -1.22 -2.13 1.70
C CYS A 92 -2.11 -1.04 1.09
N ALA A 93 -1.61 0.18 1.09
CA ALA A 93 -2.22 1.30 0.38
C ALA A 93 -1.64 1.40 -1.03
N LEU A 94 -2.49 1.73 -2.01
CA LEU A 94 -2.08 1.99 -3.38
C LEU A 94 -2.58 3.36 -3.84
N GLY A 95 -1.72 4.08 -4.55
CA GLY A 95 -2.08 5.34 -5.18
C GLY A 95 -1.16 5.59 -6.36
N ILE A 96 -1.71 5.56 -7.55
CA ILE A 96 -0.98 5.66 -8.81
C ILE A 96 -1.37 6.89 -9.60
N LYS A 97 -0.52 7.24 -10.55
CA LYS A 97 -0.80 8.21 -11.61
C LYS A 97 -0.10 7.73 -12.87
N ALA A 98 -0.70 7.94 -14.01
CA ALA A 98 -0.05 7.75 -15.30
C ALA A 98 -0.12 9.06 -16.13
N SER A 99 0.90 9.26 -16.93
CA SER A 99 0.94 10.36 -17.91
C SER A 99 1.55 9.81 -19.17
N ARG A 100 0.80 9.86 -20.28
CA ARG A 100 1.21 9.23 -21.54
C ARG A 100 1.66 7.78 -21.33
N TRP A 101 0.87 7.03 -20.59
CA TRP A 101 1.06 5.64 -20.20
C TRP A 101 2.30 5.34 -19.35
N VAL A 102 3.12 6.33 -19.01
CA VAL A 102 4.21 6.18 -18.05
C VAL A 102 3.67 6.33 -16.62
N THR A 103 3.88 5.30 -15.81
CA THR A 103 3.36 5.22 -14.43
C THR A 103 4.22 6.00 -13.44
N LYS A 104 3.60 6.48 -12.37
CA LYS A 104 4.23 7.17 -11.23
C LYS A 104 3.55 6.75 -9.94
N HIS A 105 4.28 6.87 -8.81
CA HIS A 105 3.85 6.39 -7.50
C HIS A 105 3.64 4.88 -7.51
N GLY A 106 2.85 4.32 -6.62
CA GLY A 106 2.68 2.88 -6.55
C GLY A 106 2.01 2.42 -5.26
N LEU A 107 2.72 1.67 -4.45
CA LEU A 107 2.18 1.02 -3.27
C LEU A 107 3.00 1.31 -2.00
N ALA A 108 2.34 1.16 -0.86
CA ALA A 108 2.95 1.23 0.46
C ALA A 108 2.45 0.04 1.30
N LEU A 109 3.32 -0.94 1.49
CA LEU A 109 3.05 -2.17 2.25
C LEU A 109 3.55 -2.00 3.68
N ASN A 110 2.66 -2.14 4.65
CA ASN A 110 3.02 -2.13 6.05
C ASN A 110 3.66 -3.47 6.45
N VAL A 111 4.98 -3.48 6.69
CA VAL A 111 5.72 -4.66 7.13
C VAL A 111 5.88 -4.64 8.65
N ASN A 112 6.75 -3.78 9.19
CA ASN A 112 6.97 -3.57 10.61
C ASN A 112 6.57 -2.15 11.04
N THR A 113 5.61 -1.58 10.36
CA THR A 113 5.19 -0.18 10.49
C THR A 113 4.56 0.08 11.85
N ASP A 114 4.96 1.18 12.51
CA ASP A 114 4.22 1.70 13.67
C ASP A 114 2.87 2.26 13.21
N LEU A 115 1.81 1.51 13.49
CA LEU A 115 0.46 1.83 13.05
C LEU A 115 -0.18 2.99 13.80
N SER A 116 0.38 3.42 14.94
CA SER A 116 -0.14 4.55 15.73
C SER A 116 -0.13 5.88 14.95
N TYR A 117 0.74 5.99 13.95
CA TYR A 117 0.77 7.16 13.07
C TYR A 117 -0.47 7.29 12.17
N PHE A 118 -1.19 6.20 11.92
CA PHE A 118 -2.45 6.23 11.17
C PHE A 118 -3.61 6.82 11.96
N ASP A 119 -3.52 6.89 13.31
CA ASP A 119 -4.55 7.52 14.17
C ASP A 119 -4.72 9.02 13.88
N GLY A 120 -3.71 9.63 13.27
CA GLY A 120 -3.70 11.04 12.87
C GLY A 120 -4.39 11.34 11.54
N ILE A 121 -4.86 10.34 10.83
CA ILE A 121 -5.50 10.47 9.51
C ILE A 121 -6.74 9.58 9.41
N ILE A 122 -7.66 9.95 8.49
CA ILE A 122 -8.73 9.05 8.05
C ILE A 122 -8.29 8.47 6.69
N PRO A 123 -7.70 7.28 6.65
CA PRO A 123 -7.20 6.71 5.40
C PRO A 123 -8.36 6.50 4.41
N CYS A 124 -8.22 7.00 3.18
CA CYS A 124 -9.21 6.87 2.11
C CYS A 124 -10.62 7.40 2.44
N GLY A 125 -10.77 8.33 3.41
CA GLY A 125 -12.07 8.86 3.83
C GLY A 125 -13.02 7.84 4.48
N LEU A 126 -12.54 6.62 4.70
CA LEU A 126 -13.31 5.51 5.27
C LEU A 126 -13.20 5.54 6.80
N LYS A 127 -14.13 6.26 7.44
CA LYS A 127 -14.24 6.28 8.90
C LYS A 127 -14.45 4.85 9.42
N GLY A 128 -13.64 4.46 10.41
CA GLY A 128 -13.77 3.17 11.09
C GLY A 128 -13.08 1.98 10.38
N LYS A 129 -12.39 2.18 9.27
CA LYS A 129 -11.58 1.11 8.65
C LYS A 129 -10.21 1.04 9.31
N ALA A 130 -9.87 -0.13 9.82
CA ALA A 130 -8.59 -0.37 10.48
C ALA A 130 -7.44 -0.52 9.47
N VAL A 131 -6.22 -0.32 9.98
CA VAL A 131 -4.96 -0.64 9.28
C VAL A 131 -4.23 -1.74 10.04
N THR A 132 -3.42 -2.51 9.30
CA THR A 132 -2.59 -3.57 9.88
C THR A 132 -1.21 -3.61 9.22
N SER A 133 -0.33 -4.48 9.73
CA SER A 133 1.01 -4.73 9.19
C SER A 133 1.31 -6.22 9.19
N MET A 134 2.32 -6.64 8.41
CA MET A 134 2.76 -8.04 8.39
C MET A 134 3.17 -8.51 9.78
N SER A 135 3.94 -7.72 10.53
CA SER A 135 4.37 -8.07 11.88
C SER A 135 3.21 -8.25 12.84
N LYS A 136 2.15 -7.43 12.72
CA LYS A 136 0.93 -7.56 13.54
C LYS A 136 0.15 -8.84 13.20
N GLU A 137 0.05 -9.19 11.90
CA GLU A 137 -0.65 -10.41 11.46
C GLU A 137 0.10 -11.69 11.82
N ILE A 138 1.43 -11.67 11.77
CA ILE A 138 2.29 -12.83 12.06
C ILE A 138 2.61 -12.95 13.56
N GLY A 139 2.51 -11.84 14.32
CA GLY A 139 2.84 -11.79 15.75
C GLY A 139 4.33 -11.67 16.07
N ARG A 140 5.17 -11.33 15.09
CA ARG A 140 6.62 -11.09 15.23
C ARG A 140 7.14 -10.16 14.17
N GLU A 141 8.33 -9.61 14.39
CA GLU A 141 9.04 -8.84 13.37
C GLU A 141 9.32 -9.69 12.11
N VAL A 142 9.20 -9.07 10.94
CA VAL A 142 9.39 -9.69 9.64
C VAL A 142 10.65 -9.12 8.99
N ASN A 143 11.46 -10.00 8.40
CA ASN A 143 12.64 -9.57 7.65
C ASN A 143 12.19 -8.80 6.40
N THR A 144 12.45 -7.50 6.39
CA THR A 144 12.03 -6.60 5.29
C THR A 144 12.71 -6.94 3.97
N ASP A 145 13.98 -7.38 4.00
CA ASP A 145 14.71 -7.72 2.77
C ASP A 145 14.11 -8.95 2.09
N GLU A 146 13.70 -9.96 2.85
CA GLU A 146 12.98 -11.13 2.30
C GLU A 146 11.65 -10.73 1.65
N VAL A 147 10.95 -9.75 2.22
CA VAL A 147 9.69 -9.23 1.64
C VAL A 147 9.97 -8.49 0.34
N ILE A 148 11.04 -7.67 0.30
CA ILE A 148 11.46 -6.94 -0.91
C ILE A 148 11.83 -7.93 -2.03
N GLU A 149 12.64 -8.94 -1.72
CA GLU A 149 13.05 -9.97 -2.69
C GLU A 149 11.83 -10.69 -3.29
N GLU A 150 10.87 -11.11 -2.45
CA GLU A 150 9.67 -11.78 -2.95
C GLU A 150 8.78 -10.80 -3.75
N LEU A 151 8.66 -9.54 -3.32
CA LEU A 151 7.91 -8.52 -4.05
C LEU A 151 8.49 -8.30 -5.45
N VAL A 152 9.80 -8.11 -5.57
CA VAL A 152 10.50 -7.96 -6.85
C VAL A 152 10.27 -9.17 -7.74
N LYS A 153 10.41 -10.37 -7.20
CA LYS A 153 10.16 -11.63 -7.93
C LYS A 153 8.72 -11.73 -8.47
N GLN A 154 7.73 -11.24 -7.73
CA GLN A 154 6.35 -11.22 -8.23
C GLN A 154 6.17 -10.16 -9.33
N PHE A 155 6.82 -8.97 -9.23
CA PHE A 155 6.86 -8.00 -10.31
C PHE A 155 7.46 -8.55 -11.60
N GLU A 156 8.60 -9.24 -11.50
CA GLU A 156 9.27 -9.87 -12.65
C GLU A 156 8.41 -10.93 -13.33
N LYS A 157 7.54 -11.62 -12.60
CA LYS A 157 6.63 -12.61 -13.18
C LYS A 157 5.48 -11.97 -13.95
N GLU A 158 4.94 -10.86 -13.45
CA GLU A 158 3.76 -10.20 -14.02
C GLU A 158 4.12 -9.25 -15.17
N PHE A 159 5.34 -8.68 -15.16
CA PHE A 159 5.82 -7.73 -16.17
C PHE A 159 7.01 -8.29 -16.96
N LYS A 160 6.95 -9.58 -17.33
CA LYS A 160 7.89 -10.16 -18.30
C LYS A 160 7.53 -9.70 -19.72
N ASN A 161 8.56 -9.25 -20.44
CA ASN A 161 8.52 -9.14 -21.89
C ASN A 161 8.76 -10.50 -22.53
#